data_97479a780b126d8b7ab1f887c8d9e456
#
_entry.id   97479a780b126d8b7ab1f887c8d9e456
#
_cell.length_a   1.000
_cell.length_b   1.000
_cell.length_c   1.000
_cell.angle_alpha   90.00
_cell.angle_beta   90.00
_cell.angle_gamma   90.00
#
_symmetry.space_group_name_H-M   'P 1'
#
loop_
_entity.id
_entity.type
_entity.pdbx_description
1 polymer ?
#
loop_
_entity_poly.entity_id
_entity_poly.type
_entity_poly.pdbx_seq_one_letter_code
_entity_poly.pdbx_strand_id
1 'polypeptide(L)'
;GRPYHIDPEINHGIPDIINSFDMAVLTEDSIAHLGKLETPLRVVDQWMYHSRLYRAAYYVAESDNLELIQLNSFGCGLDAVTTDQVAEIMASKGKIYTCLKIDEGNNLGAAKIRIRSLKAAIDERERNGYVPKGENIEYKNATFTKEMRKKHKILAPQMSPIHFEIIEEAVK
;
A
#
# COMPACT_ATOMS: atom_id res chain seq x y z
N GLY A 1 -5.25 -0.58 -5.66
CA GLY A 1 -4.60 -1.08 -6.81
C GLY A 1 -5.49 -1.31 -8.01
N ARG A 2 -5.11 -2.29 -8.80
CA ARG A 2 -5.93 -2.79 -9.90
C ARG A 2 -7.02 -3.71 -9.34
N PRO A 3 -8.09 -4.03 -10.11
CA PRO A 3 -9.20 -4.83 -9.62
C PRO A 3 -8.87 -6.34 -9.48
N TYR A 4 -7.69 -6.66 -8.95
CA TYR A 4 -7.28 -8.06 -8.71
C TYR A 4 -8.23 -8.81 -7.77
N HIS A 5 -8.83 -8.09 -6.84
CA HIS A 5 -9.73 -8.63 -5.83
C HIS A 5 -11.08 -9.09 -6.39
N ILE A 6 -11.47 -8.60 -7.57
CA ILE A 6 -12.79 -8.92 -8.17
C ILE A 6 -12.71 -10.15 -9.06
N ASP A 7 -11.60 -10.35 -9.77
CA ASP A 7 -11.45 -11.41 -10.75
C ASP A 7 -10.98 -12.71 -10.08
N PRO A 8 -11.81 -13.78 -10.05
CA PRO A 8 -11.45 -15.06 -9.42
C PRO A 8 -10.23 -15.74 -10.04
N GLU A 9 -10.00 -15.57 -11.33
CA GLU A 9 -8.82 -16.13 -12.01
C GLU A 9 -7.53 -15.46 -11.54
N ILE A 10 -7.62 -14.19 -11.17
CA ILE A 10 -6.45 -13.42 -10.71
C ILE A 10 -6.26 -13.56 -9.20
N ASN A 11 -7.32 -13.55 -8.41
CA ASN A 11 -7.21 -13.65 -6.95
C ASN A 11 -7.07 -15.08 -6.44
N HIS A 12 -7.21 -16.08 -7.31
CA HIS A 12 -7.02 -17.50 -7.01
C HIS A 12 -7.80 -18.02 -5.79
N GLY A 13 -8.97 -17.43 -5.47
CA GLY A 13 -9.78 -17.84 -4.33
C GLY A 13 -9.25 -17.34 -2.97
N ILE A 14 -8.44 -16.29 -2.93
CA ILE A 14 -8.02 -15.64 -1.67
C ILE A 14 -9.20 -15.24 -0.78
N PRO A 15 -10.32 -14.72 -1.30
CA PRO A 15 -11.50 -14.44 -0.48
C PRO A 15 -12.03 -15.67 0.28
N ASP A 16 -12.04 -16.85 -0.36
CA ASP A 16 -12.48 -18.09 0.28
C ASP A 16 -11.52 -18.53 1.40
N ILE A 17 -10.22 -18.30 1.21
CA ILE A 17 -9.22 -18.55 2.27
C ILE A 17 -9.48 -17.62 3.47
N ILE A 18 -9.77 -16.35 3.24
CA ILE A 18 -10.09 -15.38 4.31
C ILE A 18 -11.34 -15.84 5.05
N ASN A 19 -12.41 -16.19 4.33
CA ASN A 19 -13.65 -16.69 4.91
C ASN A 19 -13.43 -17.97 5.75
N SER A 20 -12.46 -18.84 5.35
CA SER A 20 -12.12 -20.06 6.10
C SER A 20 -11.50 -19.81 7.49
N PHE A 21 -11.13 -18.57 7.78
CA PHE A 21 -10.62 -18.11 9.08
C PHE A 21 -11.67 -17.28 9.86
N ASP A 22 -12.95 -17.45 9.57
CA ASP A 22 -14.06 -16.74 10.21
C ASP A 22 -14.00 -15.21 10.07
N MET A 23 -13.45 -14.74 8.95
CA MET A 23 -13.40 -13.32 8.60
C MET A 23 -14.28 -13.05 7.38
N ALA A 24 -15.15 -12.05 7.46
CA ALA A 24 -15.95 -11.59 6.33
C ALA A 24 -15.09 -10.74 5.37
N VAL A 25 -15.34 -10.83 4.08
CA VAL A 25 -14.62 -10.07 3.05
C VAL A 25 -15.49 -8.96 2.50
N LEU A 26 -15.00 -7.74 2.56
CA LEU A 26 -15.52 -6.58 1.86
C LEU A 26 -14.56 -6.19 0.75
N THR A 27 -15.09 -5.86 -0.42
CA THR A 27 -14.24 -5.35 -1.51
C THR A 27 -13.98 -3.86 -1.34
N GLU A 28 -12.86 -3.39 -1.87
CA GLU A 28 -12.51 -1.96 -1.90
C GLU A 28 -13.64 -1.10 -2.46
N ASP A 29 -14.34 -1.61 -3.49
CA ASP A 29 -15.44 -0.90 -4.15
C ASP A 29 -16.58 -0.52 -3.21
N SER A 30 -16.83 -1.36 -2.21
CA SER A 30 -17.95 -1.17 -1.27
C SER A 30 -17.68 -0.08 -0.25
N ILE A 31 -16.42 0.27 0.04
CA ILE A 31 -16.04 1.18 1.13
C ILE A 31 -15.23 2.41 0.69
N ALA A 32 -14.59 2.39 -0.47
CA ALA A 32 -13.69 3.46 -0.89
C ALA A 32 -14.38 4.84 -0.97
N HIS A 33 -15.67 4.89 -1.28
CA HIS A 33 -16.44 6.15 -1.34
C HIS A 33 -16.70 6.77 0.04
N LEU A 34 -16.53 5.99 1.11
CA LEU A 34 -16.70 6.45 2.50
C LEU A 34 -15.42 7.09 3.05
N GLY A 35 -14.27 6.74 2.50
CA GLY A 35 -12.98 7.25 2.94
C GLY A 35 -12.68 8.64 2.41
N LYS A 36 -12.08 9.48 3.27
CA LYS A 36 -11.54 10.78 2.89
C LYS A 36 -10.05 10.64 2.64
N LEU A 37 -9.60 11.23 1.53
CA LEU A 37 -8.18 11.28 1.22
C LEU A 37 -7.55 12.44 1.99
N GLU A 38 -6.61 12.13 2.87
CA GLU A 38 -5.80 13.15 3.55
C GLU A 38 -4.56 13.49 2.73
N THR A 39 -4.24 14.74 2.65
CA THR A 39 -3.04 15.25 1.93
C THR A 39 -2.05 15.86 2.93
N PRO A 40 -0.75 15.88 2.63
CA PRO A 40 -0.13 15.47 1.38
C PRO A 40 0.08 13.95 1.32
N LEU A 41 -0.12 13.37 0.12
CA LEU A 41 0.33 12.01 -0.19
C LEU A 41 1.80 12.06 -0.64
N ARG A 42 2.55 11.00 -0.35
CA ARG A 42 3.91 10.83 -0.87
C ARG A 42 3.93 10.71 -2.39
N VAL A 43 2.90 10.10 -2.92
CA VAL A 43 2.76 9.79 -4.34
C VAL A 43 1.61 10.57 -4.94
N VAL A 44 1.79 11.02 -6.16
CA VAL A 44 0.77 11.76 -6.89
C VAL A 44 -0.47 10.88 -7.09
N ASP A 45 -1.62 11.37 -6.64
CA ASP A 45 -2.91 10.72 -6.79
C ASP A 45 -3.53 11.12 -8.13
N GLN A 46 -3.09 10.48 -9.22
CA GLN A 46 -3.59 10.78 -10.57
C GLN A 46 -4.47 9.67 -11.15
N TRP A 47 -4.50 8.49 -10.53
CA TRP A 47 -5.18 7.34 -11.10
C TRP A 47 -6.29 6.86 -10.18
N MET A 48 -7.43 6.65 -10.78
CA MET A 48 -8.66 6.28 -10.08
C MET A 48 -8.49 5.06 -9.15
N TYR A 49 -7.79 4.01 -9.59
CA TYR A 49 -7.60 2.81 -8.78
C TYR A 49 -6.73 3.06 -7.54
N HIS A 50 -5.71 3.89 -7.66
CA HIS A 50 -4.84 4.24 -6.53
C HIS A 50 -5.57 5.15 -5.54
N SER A 51 -6.30 6.15 -6.06
CA SER A 51 -7.15 7.02 -5.26
C SER A 51 -8.18 6.23 -4.44
N ARG A 52 -8.83 5.27 -5.06
CA ARG A 52 -9.78 4.38 -4.37
C ARG A 52 -9.12 3.54 -3.29
N LEU A 53 -7.95 2.96 -3.59
CA LEU A 53 -7.18 2.17 -2.63
C LEU A 53 -6.77 3.01 -1.42
N TYR A 54 -6.27 4.23 -1.61
CA TYR A 54 -5.90 5.13 -0.51
C TYR A 54 -7.13 5.52 0.33
N ARG A 55 -8.25 5.86 -0.30
CA ARG A 55 -9.50 6.16 0.39
C ARG A 55 -9.98 4.97 1.22
N ALA A 56 -9.94 3.77 0.65
CA ALA A 56 -10.28 2.54 1.39
C ALA A 56 -9.33 2.33 2.57
N ALA A 57 -8.01 2.56 2.38
CA ALA A 57 -7.02 2.45 3.45
C ALA A 57 -7.29 3.45 4.59
N TYR A 58 -7.61 4.70 4.29
CA TYR A 58 -7.98 5.68 5.31
C TYR A 58 -9.25 5.27 6.07
N TYR A 59 -10.28 4.82 5.34
CA TYR A 59 -11.52 4.35 5.98
C TYR A 59 -11.27 3.16 6.92
N VAL A 60 -10.50 2.17 6.47
CA VAL A 60 -10.13 1.02 7.29
C VAL A 60 -9.27 1.44 8.48
N ALA A 61 -8.34 2.37 8.28
CA ALA A 61 -7.46 2.86 9.34
C ALA A 61 -8.23 3.55 10.48
N GLU A 62 -9.38 4.15 10.18
CA GLU A 62 -10.28 4.79 11.16
C GLU A 62 -11.36 3.85 11.71
N SER A 63 -11.50 2.64 11.17
CA SER A 63 -12.53 1.68 11.56
C SER A 63 -11.99 0.64 12.53
N ASP A 64 -12.67 0.38 13.64
CA ASP A 64 -12.20 -0.58 14.63
C ASP A 64 -12.25 -2.05 14.16
N ASN A 65 -13.27 -2.39 13.38
CA ASN A 65 -13.58 -3.78 13.00
C ASN A 65 -13.12 -4.17 11.60
N LEU A 66 -12.28 -3.35 10.96
CA LEU A 66 -11.79 -3.61 9.61
C LEU A 66 -10.27 -3.72 9.60
N GLU A 67 -9.77 -4.66 8.81
CA GLU A 67 -8.35 -4.83 8.50
C GLU A 67 -8.14 -4.85 6.99
N LEU A 68 -6.98 -4.40 6.52
CA LEU A 68 -6.70 -4.27 5.10
C LEU A 68 -5.78 -5.39 4.60
N ILE A 69 -6.28 -6.11 3.60
CA ILE A 69 -5.47 -7.04 2.80
C ILE A 69 -5.36 -6.48 1.38
N GLN A 70 -4.17 -6.10 0.98
CA GLN A 70 -3.91 -5.63 -0.38
C GLN A 70 -3.34 -6.74 -1.26
N LEU A 71 -3.94 -6.96 -2.42
CA LEU A 71 -3.37 -7.81 -3.46
C LEU A 71 -2.44 -6.98 -4.34
N ASN A 72 -1.24 -7.48 -4.57
CA ASN A 72 -0.18 -6.79 -5.29
C ASN A 72 0.46 -7.73 -6.31
N SER A 73 0.71 -7.25 -7.52
CA SER A 73 1.43 -7.99 -8.55
C SER A 73 2.95 -7.81 -8.43
N PHE A 74 3.72 -8.87 -8.62
CA PHE A 74 5.18 -8.82 -8.61
C PHE A 74 5.77 -7.93 -9.70
N GLY A 75 5.14 -7.87 -10.86
CA GLY A 75 5.65 -7.15 -12.05
C GLY A 75 5.17 -5.71 -12.17
N CYS A 76 4.41 -5.18 -11.22
CA CYS A 76 3.83 -3.84 -11.32
C CYS A 76 4.61 -2.83 -10.48
N GLY A 77 5.40 -1.96 -11.12
CA GLY A 77 6.14 -0.90 -10.44
C GLY A 77 5.25 0.10 -9.71
N LEU A 78 4.05 0.35 -10.21
CA LEU A 78 3.08 1.22 -9.54
C LEU A 78 2.53 0.61 -8.26
N ASP A 79 2.30 -0.70 -8.25
CA ASP A 79 1.86 -1.38 -7.03
C ASP A 79 2.95 -1.30 -5.94
N ALA A 80 4.22 -1.31 -6.31
CA ALA A 80 5.31 -1.13 -5.35
C ALA A 80 5.22 0.23 -4.63
N VAL A 81 4.92 1.30 -5.37
CA VAL A 81 4.79 2.64 -4.79
C VAL A 81 3.51 2.78 -3.96
N THR A 82 2.40 2.20 -4.44
CA THR A 82 1.13 2.25 -3.71
C THR A 82 1.14 1.43 -2.42
N THR A 83 1.88 0.32 -2.38
CA THR A 83 2.03 -0.46 -1.14
C THR A 83 2.70 0.33 -0.03
N ASP A 84 3.72 1.11 -0.34
CA ASP A 84 4.40 1.95 0.64
C ASP A 84 3.45 3.01 1.20
N GLN A 85 2.71 3.70 0.33
CA GLN A 85 1.75 4.72 0.78
C GLN A 85 0.62 4.12 1.65
N VAL A 86 0.10 2.95 1.27
CA VAL A 86 -0.93 2.27 2.07
C VAL A 86 -0.38 1.81 3.42
N ALA A 87 0.85 1.26 3.44
CA ALA A 87 1.50 0.87 4.69
C ALA A 87 1.64 2.06 5.66
N GLU A 88 2.00 3.23 5.14
CA GLU A 88 2.08 4.46 5.92
C GLU A 88 0.73 4.91 6.48
N ILE A 89 -0.32 4.90 5.65
CA ILE A 89 -1.67 5.23 6.10
C ILE A 89 -2.09 4.31 7.25
N MET A 90 -1.88 2.99 7.11
CA MET A 90 -2.24 2.02 8.15
C MET A 90 -1.39 2.21 9.42
N ALA A 91 -0.07 2.42 9.28
CA ALA A 91 0.83 2.65 10.40
C ALA A 91 0.51 3.94 11.15
N SER A 92 0.08 5.01 10.45
CA SER A 92 -0.30 6.28 11.08
C SER A 92 -1.44 6.16 12.10
N LYS A 93 -2.23 5.11 12.00
CA LYS A 93 -3.33 4.80 12.94
C LYS A 93 -3.06 3.50 13.76
N GLY A 94 -1.85 2.92 13.66
CA GLY A 94 -1.48 1.70 14.38
C GLY A 94 -2.19 0.43 13.93
N LYS A 95 -2.73 0.43 12.71
CA LYS A 95 -3.42 -0.71 12.11
C LYS A 95 -2.47 -1.72 11.48
N ILE A 96 -2.88 -2.97 11.41
CA ILE A 96 -2.12 -4.02 10.73
C ILE A 96 -2.29 -3.84 9.22
N TYR A 97 -1.18 -3.89 8.49
CA TYR A 97 -1.20 -3.91 7.03
C TYR A 97 -0.71 -5.26 6.50
N THR A 98 -1.53 -5.90 5.68
CA THR A 98 -1.18 -7.18 5.05
C THR A 98 -1.17 -7.04 3.54
N CYS A 99 0.01 -7.24 2.93
CA CYS A 99 0.17 -7.28 1.49
C CYS A 99 0.39 -8.73 1.04
N LEU A 100 -0.46 -9.20 0.13
CA LEU A 100 -0.35 -10.50 -0.53
C LEU A 100 0.14 -10.29 -1.95
N LYS A 101 1.28 -10.86 -2.28
CA LYS A 101 1.79 -10.85 -3.65
C LYS A 101 1.17 -11.98 -4.43
N ILE A 102 0.55 -11.61 -5.55
CA ILE A 102 -0.05 -12.53 -6.52
C ILE A 102 0.82 -12.58 -7.78
N ASP A 103 1.00 -13.75 -8.31
CA ASP A 103 1.70 -14.01 -9.57
C ASP A 103 0.90 -15.00 -10.43
N GLU A 104 1.45 -15.38 -11.55
CA GLU A 104 0.87 -16.40 -12.43
C GLU A 104 0.84 -17.80 -11.79
N GLY A 105 1.66 -18.01 -10.76
CA GLY A 105 1.73 -19.23 -9.99
C GLY A 105 0.71 -19.28 -8.86
N ASN A 106 -0.08 -20.33 -8.79
CA ASN A 106 -1.12 -20.51 -7.79
C ASN A 106 -0.54 -20.92 -6.42
N ASN A 107 0.29 -20.05 -5.82
CA ASN A 107 0.91 -20.36 -4.52
C ASN A 107 0.04 -19.87 -3.34
N LEU A 108 -1.11 -20.51 -3.17
CA LEU A 108 -2.03 -20.22 -2.06
C LEU A 108 -1.47 -20.53 -0.68
N GLY A 109 -0.43 -21.36 -0.58
CA GLY A 109 0.22 -21.70 0.68
C GLY A 109 0.78 -20.48 1.39
N ALA A 110 1.51 -19.64 0.68
CA ALA A 110 2.07 -18.41 1.24
C ALA A 110 0.98 -17.41 1.65
N ALA A 111 -0.07 -17.26 0.82
CA ALA A 111 -1.23 -16.43 1.14
C ALA A 111 -1.93 -16.93 2.42
N LYS A 112 -2.18 -18.24 2.52
CA LYS A 112 -2.81 -18.86 3.69
C LYS A 112 -2.01 -18.63 4.99
N ILE A 113 -0.69 -18.74 4.94
CA ILE A 113 0.18 -18.47 6.10
C ILE A 113 0.06 -17.01 6.54
N ARG A 114 0.10 -16.05 5.59
CA ARG A 114 -0.02 -14.63 5.91
C ARG A 114 -1.38 -14.26 6.47
N ILE A 115 -2.47 -14.81 5.93
CA ILE A 115 -3.84 -14.58 6.41
C ILE A 115 -3.99 -15.18 7.82
N ARG A 116 -3.46 -16.37 8.07
CA ARG A 116 -3.44 -16.98 9.41
C ARG A 116 -2.67 -16.12 10.42
N SER A 117 -1.53 -15.56 10.01
CA SER A 117 -0.74 -14.67 10.86
C SER A 117 -1.49 -13.38 11.18
N LEU A 118 -2.20 -12.81 10.19
CA LEU A 118 -3.07 -11.65 10.41
C LEU A 118 -4.16 -11.97 11.44
N LYS A 119 -4.89 -13.09 11.25
CA LYS A 119 -5.94 -13.51 12.20
C LYS A 119 -5.38 -13.69 13.61
N ALA A 120 -4.24 -14.35 13.76
CA ALA A 120 -3.59 -14.54 15.04
C ALA A 120 -3.21 -13.19 15.72
N ALA A 121 -2.72 -12.24 14.94
CA ALA A 121 -2.38 -10.91 15.43
C ALA A 121 -3.62 -10.09 15.86
N ILE A 122 -4.74 -10.23 15.13
CA ILE A 122 -6.03 -9.63 15.51
C ILE A 122 -6.49 -10.22 16.85
N ASP A 123 -6.55 -11.55 16.96
CA ASP A 123 -6.99 -12.25 18.16
C ASP A 123 -6.13 -11.92 19.40
N GLU A 124 -4.81 -11.75 19.18
CA GLU A 124 -3.91 -11.35 20.24
C GLU A 124 -4.16 -9.90 20.69
N ARG A 125 -4.38 -8.98 19.75
CA ARG A 125 -4.73 -7.59 20.07
C ARG A 125 -6.03 -7.49 20.84
N GLU A 126 -7.06 -8.23 20.43
CA GLU A 126 -8.35 -8.27 21.12
C GLU A 126 -8.21 -8.81 22.55
N ARG A 127 -7.51 -9.94 22.73
CA ARG A 127 -7.27 -10.53 24.04
C ARG A 127 -6.51 -9.61 25.00
N ASN A 128 -5.57 -8.83 24.47
CA ASN A 128 -4.74 -7.93 25.27
C ASN A 128 -5.34 -6.53 25.44
N GLY A 129 -6.53 -6.27 24.90
CA GLY A 129 -7.15 -4.95 24.92
C GLY A 129 -6.26 -3.88 24.28
N TYR A 130 -5.57 -4.24 23.18
CA TYR A 130 -4.63 -3.36 22.53
C TYR A 130 -5.35 -2.15 21.92
N VAL A 131 -4.92 -0.95 22.33
CA VAL A 131 -5.35 0.29 21.69
C VAL A 131 -4.33 0.69 20.63
N PRO A 132 -4.72 0.77 19.34
CA PRO A 132 -3.81 1.18 18.30
C PRO A 132 -3.19 2.55 18.58
N LYS A 133 -1.86 2.62 18.55
CA LYS A 133 -1.12 3.87 18.65
C LYS A 133 -0.54 4.17 17.28
N GLY A 134 -1.03 5.26 16.66
CA GLY A 134 -0.50 5.70 15.39
C GLY A 134 0.95 6.19 15.49
N GLU A 135 1.72 5.91 14.46
CA GLU A 135 3.04 6.48 14.28
C GLU A 135 2.93 7.83 13.55
N ASN A 136 3.54 8.86 14.10
CA ASN A 136 3.59 10.14 13.40
C ASN A 136 4.70 10.07 12.35
N ILE A 137 4.31 9.79 11.11
CA ILE A 137 5.24 9.69 9.98
C ILE A 137 5.43 11.09 9.39
N GLU A 138 6.39 11.85 9.92
CA GLU A 138 6.78 13.12 9.31
C GLU A 138 7.71 12.88 8.12
N TYR A 139 7.20 13.11 6.92
CA TYR A 139 8.06 13.20 5.73
C TYR A 139 8.73 14.56 5.65
N LYS A 140 9.98 14.62 6.02
CA LYS A 140 10.84 15.77 5.71
C LYS A 140 11.39 15.60 4.29
N ASN A 141 10.72 16.19 3.32
CA ASN A 141 11.31 16.31 2.00
C ASN A 141 12.59 17.14 2.12
N ALA A 142 13.73 16.58 1.71
CA ALA A 142 14.98 17.31 1.66
C ALA A 142 14.83 18.46 0.65
N THR A 143 14.95 19.70 1.13
CA THR A 143 14.92 20.87 0.26
C THR A 143 16.31 21.08 -0.33
N PHE A 144 16.41 21.00 -1.66
CA PHE A 144 17.67 21.27 -2.36
C PHE A 144 17.92 22.78 -2.39
N THR A 145 19.03 23.22 -1.77
CA THR A 145 19.41 24.64 -1.72
C THR A 145 20.51 24.97 -2.73
N LYS A 146 20.67 26.26 -3.04
CA LYS A 146 21.73 26.73 -3.94
C LYS A 146 23.16 26.40 -3.43
N GLU A 147 23.36 26.34 -2.13
CA GLU A 147 24.64 25.97 -1.51
C GLU A 147 24.94 24.47 -1.71
N MET A 148 23.90 23.63 -1.71
CA MET A 148 24.05 22.20 -1.94
C MET A 148 24.52 21.90 -3.37
N ARG A 149 24.20 22.73 -4.34
CA ARG A 149 24.66 22.59 -5.73
C ARG A 149 26.19 22.49 -5.84
N LYS A 150 26.93 23.15 -4.94
CA LYS A 150 28.41 23.15 -4.93
C LYS A 150 29.02 21.93 -4.23
N LYS A 151 28.25 21.27 -3.36
CA LYS A 151 28.76 20.21 -2.46
C LYS A 151 28.17 18.84 -2.76
N HIS A 152 27.06 18.75 -3.47
CA HIS A 152 26.34 17.51 -3.72
C HIS A 152 26.34 17.18 -5.22
N LYS A 153 26.38 15.90 -5.50
CA LYS A 153 26.17 15.36 -6.86
C LYS A 153 24.78 14.78 -6.95
N ILE A 154 24.07 15.10 -8.02
CA ILE A 154 22.77 14.50 -8.32
C ILE A 154 23.06 13.19 -9.04
N LEU A 155 22.57 12.07 -8.49
CA LEU A 155 22.60 10.77 -9.15
C LEU A 155 21.32 10.61 -9.96
N ALA A 156 21.45 10.59 -11.28
CA ALA A 156 20.34 10.35 -12.20
C ALA A 156 20.50 8.94 -12.80
N PRO A 157 19.78 7.91 -12.29
CA PRO A 157 19.85 6.57 -12.84
C PRO A 157 19.33 6.59 -14.28
N GLN A 158 20.17 6.20 -15.21
CA GLN A 158 19.85 6.24 -16.65
C GLN A 158 18.84 5.16 -17.00
N MET A 159 17.64 5.57 -17.45
CA MET A 159 16.62 4.67 -17.98
C MET A 159 16.59 4.67 -19.53
N SER A 160 16.80 5.83 -20.15
CA SER A 160 16.88 5.98 -21.59
C SER A 160 17.94 7.01 -21.94
N PRO A 161 18.98 6.68 -22.74
CA PRO A 161 20.08 7.60 -23.04
C PRO A 161 19.60 8.94 -23.59
N ILE A 162 18.70 8.93 -24.56
CA ILE A 162 18.20 10.16 -25.21
C ILE A 162 17.57 11.13 -24.22
N HIS A 163 16.74 10.62 -23.29
CA HIS A 163 16.08 11.48 -22.32
C HIS A 163 17.06 12.01 -21.27
N PHE A 164 18.03 11.19 -20.87
CA PHE A 164 18.95 11.58 -19.82
C PHE A 164 20.02 12.57 -20.30
N GLU A 165 20.41 12.54 -21.57
CA GLU A 165 21.26 13.57 -22.15
C GLU A 165 20.60 14.96 -22.09
N ILE A 166 19.30 15.03 -22.38
CA ILE A 166 18.53 16.28 -22.30
C ILE A 166 18.39 16.74 -20.84
N ILE A 167 18.10 15.80 -19.91
CA ILE A 167 17.96 16.11 -18.49
C ILE A 167 19.30 16.58 -17.91
N GLU A 168 20.41 15.94 -18.29
CA GLU A 168 21.75 16.34 -17.83
C GLU A 168 22.06 17.78 -18.23
N GLU A 169 21.78 18.16 -19.47
CA GLU A 169 21.99 19.54 -19.92
C GLU A 169 21.06 20.54 -19.21
N ALA A 170 19.84 20.15 -18.91
CA ALA A 170 18.87 21.01 -18.21
C ALA A 170 19.23 21.25 -16.74
N VAL A 171 20.00 20.34 -16.11
CA VAL A 171 20.36 20.40 -14.67
C VAL A 171 21.73 21.06 -14.44
N LYS A 172 22.58 21.17 -15.47
CA LYS A 172 23.85 21.91 -15.43
C LYS A 172 23.62 23.41 -15.29
#